data_7bb6cd7952ceb14eed33a17a99086088
#
_entry.id   7bb6cd7952ceb14eed33a17a99086088
#
_cell.length_a   1.000
_cell.length_b   1.000
_cell.length_c   1.000
_cell.angle_alpha   90.00
_cell.angle_beta   90.00
_cell.angle_gamma   90.00
#
_symmetry.space_group_name_H-M   'P 1'
#
loop_
_entity.id
_entity.type
_entity.pdbx_description
1 polymer ?
#
loop_
_entity_poly.entity_id
_entity_poly.type
_entity_poly.pdbx_seq_one_letter_code
_entity_poly.pdbx_strand_id
1 'polypeptide(L)'
;MTQELHYNQIPIDFGFFTVKTFDNFIIGDNKKLYSSLQNIIDTDQLILIYGNKSSGKTHICEALCNTYLDSVTFIDSKSKLSNLVSLDFYELLVIDDLDKLISSKQDEESLFNLINNQILYKKPVVISSSKDVNDCGIQLKDLSSRLLSDKIFTISDL
;
A
#
# COMPACT_ATOMS: atom_id res chain seq x y z
N MET A 1 -20.53 -25.66 -4.11
CA MET A 1 -19.71 -25.05 -5.16
C MET A 1 -18.71 -24.10 -4.50
N THR A 2 -17.48 -24.52 -4.40
CA THR A 2 -16.42 -23.69 -3.89
C THR A 2 -16.12 -22.63 -4.94
N GLN A 3 -16.48 -21.40 -4.67
CA GLN A 3 -15.88 -20.28 -5.38
C GLN A 3 -14.39 -20.28 -5.03
N GLU A 4 -13.56 -20.56 -6.00
CA GLU A 4 -12.16 -20.22 -5.88
C GLU A 4 -12.09 -18.71 -5.74
N LEU A 5 -11.83 -18.28 -4.52
CA LEU A 5 -11.54 -16.88 -4.25
C LEU A 5 -10.19 -16.59 -4.88
N HIS A 6 -10.21 -16.01 -6.05
CA HIS A 6 -8.99 -15.51 -6.67
C HIS A 6 -8.54 -14.28 -5.93
N TYR A 7 -7.81 -14.50 -4.84
CA TYR A 7 -7.16 -13.41 -4.15
C TYR A 7 -6.02 -12.87 -5.00
N ASN A 8 -6.13 -11.65 -5.42
CA ASN A 8 -5.00 -10.92 -6.00
C ASN A 8 -4.01 -10.47 -4.92
N GLN A 9 -4.17 -10.98 -3.70
CA GLN A 9 -3.28 -10.69 -2.59
C GLN A 9 -2.53 -11.95 -2.17
N ILE A 10 -1.35 -11.75 -1.63
CA ILE A 10 -0.57 -12.80 -1.02
C ILE A 10 -1.28 -13.22 0.28
N PRO A 11 -1.52 -14.52 0.50
CA PRO A 11 -2.10 -14.97 1.76
C PRO A 11 -1.27 -14.49 2.94
N ILE A 12 -1.92 -13.83 3.88
CA ILE A 12 -1.30 -13.41 5.12
C ILE A 12 -1.47 -14.53 6.12
N ASP A 13 -0.36 -15.11 6.57
CA ASP A 13 -0.37 -16.13 7.59
C ASP A 13 -0.45 -15.46 8.96
N PHE A 14 -1.59 -15.59 9.60
CA PHE A 14 -1.81 -15.03 10.92
C PHE A 14 -1.38 -15.98 12.06
N GLY A 15 -1.24 -17.28 11.80
CA GLY A 15 -0.91 -18.27 12.82
C GLY A 15 -1.79 -18.12 14.07
N PHE A 16 -1.17 -17.96 15.22
CA PHE A 16 -1.86 -17.71 16.49
C PHE A 16 -1.97 -16.21 16.83
N PHE A 17 -1.58 -15.34 15.90
CA PHE A 17 -1.58 -13.90 16.12
C PHE A 17 -2.96 -13.30 15.92
N THR A 18 -3.21 -12.18 16.59
CA THR A 18 -4.42 -11.41 16.39
C THR A 18 -4.46 -10.88 14.96
N VAL A 19 -5.61 -11.08 14.30
CA VAL A 19 -5.85 -10.49 12.98
C VAL A 19 -5.81 -8.97 13.10
N LYS A 20 -5.02 -8.34 12.25
CA LYS A 20 -4.86 -6.89 12.24
C LYS A 20 -6.02 -6.25 11.51
N THR A 21 -6.77 -5.44 12.23
CA THR A 21 -7.95 -4.73 11.73
C THR A 21 -7.91 -3.28 12.19
N PHE A 22 -8.80 -2.45 11.65
CA PHE A 22 -8.93 -1.08 12.13
C PHE A 22 -9.49 -1.01 13.54
N ASP A 23 -10.29 -1.99 13.96
CA ASP A 23 -10.87 -2.03 15.30
C ASP A 23 -9.81 -2.21 16.39
N ASN A 24 -8.73 -2.95 16.09
CA ASN A 24 -7.65 -3.17 17.03
C ASN A 24 -6.40 -2.31 16.75
N PHE A 25 -6.51 -1.34 15.86
CA PHE A 25 -5.47 -0.35 15.62
C PHE A 25 -5.58 0.78 16.65
N ILE A 26 -4.45 1.10 17.30
CA ILE A 26 -4.41 2.21 18.25
C ILE A 26 -4.25 3.51 17.44
N ILE A 27 -5.28 4.34 17.43
CA ILE A 27 -5.32 5.55 16.61
C ILE A 27 -4.33 6.60 17.13
N GLY A 28 -4.33 6.88 18.45
CA GLY A 28 -3.47 7.91 19.02
C GLY A 28 -3.59 9.23 18.28
N ASP A 29 -2.46 9.80 17.85
CA ASP A 29 -2.39 11.04 17.09
C ASP A 29 -2.63 10.86 15.58
N ASN A 30 -2.98 9.65 15.15
CA ASN A 30 -3.13 9.31 13.72
C ASN A 30 -4.57 9.44 13.20
N LYS A 31 -5.38 10.30 13.83
CA LYS A 31 -6.81 10.47 13.50
C LYS A 31 -7.06 10.87 12.05
N LYS A 32 -6.25 11.79 11.52
CA LYS A 32 -6.41 12.27 10.13
C LYS A 32 -6.14 11.14 9.13
N LEU A 33 -5.11 10.36 9.37
CA LEU A 33 -4.78 9.20 8.56
C LEU A 33 -5.93 8.18 8.62
N TYR A 34 -6.36 7.83 9.82
CA TYR A 34 -7.45 6.89 10.02
C TYR A 34 -8.72 7.33 9.28
N SER A 35 -9.10 8.60 9.39
CA SER A 35 -10.26 9.16 8.70
C SER A 35 -10.12 9.07 7.17
N SER A 36 -8.91 9.31 6.64
CA SER A 36 -8.63 9.22 5.22
C SER A 36 -8.73 7.80 4.68
N LEU A 37 -8.52 6.80 5.52
CA LEU A 37 -8.56 5.39 5.12
C LEU A 37 -9.96 4.76 5.22
N GLN A 38 -10.91 5.39 5.89
CA GLN A 38 -12.23 4.81 6.17
C GLN A 38 -12.97 4.38 4.90
N ASN A 39 -13.03 5.19 3.90
CA ASN A 39 -13.73 4.87 2.65
C ASN A 39 -12.78 4.97 1.45
N ILE A 40 -11.55 4.55 1.66
CA ILE A 40 -10.50 4.70 0.65
C ILE A 40 -10.87 4.07 -0.69
N ILE A 41 -11.59 2.96 -0.68
CA ILE A 41 -11.96 2.22 -1.89
C ILE A 41 -12.88 3.02 -2.82
N ASP A 42 -13.61 3.97 -2.28
CA ASP A 42 -14.51 4.84 -3.04
C ASP A 42 -13.84 6.15 -3.47
N THR A 43 -12.54 6.25 -3.30
CA THR A 43 -11.76 7.44 -3.66
C THR A 43 -10.79 7.16 -4.80
N ASP A 44 -10.18 8.21 -5.30
CA ASP A 44 -9.08 8.17 -6.26
C ASP A 44 -7.74 8.62 -5.63
N GLN A 45 -7.64 8.54 -4.31
CA GLN A 45 -6.51 9.08 -3.57
C GLN A 45 -5.29 8.17 -3.62
N LEU A 46 -4.12 8.78 -3.69
CA LEU A 46 -2.84 8.13 -3.42
C LEU A 46 -2.37 8.61 -2.04
N ILE A 47 -2.29 7.68 -1.11
CA ILE A 47 -1.87 7.95 0.26
C ILE A 47 -0.52 7.31 0.53
N LEU A 48 0.45 8.12 0.91
CA LEU A 48 1.78 7.69 1.30
C LEU A 48 1.92 7.84 2.81
N ILE A 49 2.32 6.77 3.48
CA ILE A 49 2.44 6.71 4.94
C ILE A 49 3.89 6.47 5.31
N TYR A 50 4.48 7.42 6.04
CA TYR A 50 5.80 7.28 6.61
C TYR A 50 5.72 6.94 8.10
N GLY A 51 6.72 6.23 8.57
CA GLY A 51 6.91 6.01 9.99
C GLY A 51 8.08 5.09 10.26
N ASN A 52 8.59 5.12 11.47
CA ASN A 52 9.65 4.23 11.92
C ASN A 52 9.19 2.77 11.85
N LYS A 53 10.15 1.85 11.92
CA LYS A 53 9.82 0.45 12.12
C LYS A 53 8.95 0.33 13.38
N SER A 54 7.98 -0.56 13.33
CA SER A 54 7.04 -0.82 14.44
C SER A 54 6.11 0.35 14.78
N SER A 55 5.95 1.32 13.88
CA SER A 55 4.99 2.43 14.08
C SER A 55 3.54 2.05 13.74
N GLY A 56 3.30 0.86 13.22
CA GLY A 56 1.96 0.39 12.86
C GLY A 56 1.63 0.45 11.36
N LYS A 57 2.59 0.75 10.50
CA LYS A 57 2.36 0.81 9.03
C LYS A 57 1.85 -0.51 8.46
N THR A 58 2.50 -1.61 8.80
CA THR A 58 2.08 -2.95 8.34
C THR A 58 0.71 -3.31 8.90
N HIS A 59 0.41 -2.93 10.15
CA HIS A 59 -0.93 -3.10 10.72
C HIS A 59 -1.99 -2.41 9.85
N ILE A 60 -1.74 -1.18 9.42
CA ILE A 60 -2.66 -0.43 8.55
C ILE A 60 -2.84 -1.15 7.21
N CYS A 61 -1.76 -1.57 6.59
CA CYS A 61 -1.81 -2.28 5.30
C CYS A 61 -2.59 -3.60 5.42
N GLU A 62 -2.33 -4.37 6.45
CA GLU A 62 -3.06 -5.62 6.71
C GLU A 62 -4.53 -5.37 7.05
N ALA A 63 -4.83 -4.30 7.80
CA ALA A 63 -6.20 -3.91 8.11
C ALA A 63 -7.00 -3.56 6.85
N LEU A 64 -6.38 -2.88 5.89
CA LEU A 64 -6.98 -2.61 4.59
C LEU A 64 -7.26 -3.90 3.82
N CYS A 65 -6.31 -4.84 3.82
CA CYS A 65 -6.49 -6.14 3.18
C CYS A 65 -7.65 -6.92 3.82
N ASN A 66 -7.77 -6.89 5.14
CA ASN A 66 -8.84 -7.56 5.85
C ASN A 66 -10.20 -6.89 5.67
N THR A 67 -10.22 -5.59 5.47
CA THR A 67 -11.46 -4.83 5.24
C THR A 67 -12.01 -5.03 3.84
N TYR A 68 -11.15 -5.05 2.83
CA TYR A 68 -11.55 -5.03 1.41
C TYR A 68 -11.24 -6.33 0.68
N LEU A 69 -10.96 -7.37 1.35
CA LEU A 69 -10.61 -8.75 0.92
C LEU A 69 -10.43 -8.96 -0.59
N ASP A 70 -11.54 -9.13 -1.33
CA ASP A 70 -11.51 -9.48 -2.76
C ASP A 70 -11.19 -8.29 -3.67
N SER A 71 -11.21 -7.09 -3.10
CA SER A 71 -11.05 -5.83 -3.87
C SER A 71 -9.65 -5.22 -3.71
N VAL A 72 -8.77 -5.86 -2.94
CA VAL A 72 -7.43 -5.33 -2.67
C VAL A 72 -6.36 -6.19 -3.32
N THR A 73 -5.36 -5.53 -3.89
CA THR A 73 -4.11 -6.17 -4.32
C THR A 73 -3.01 -5.69 -3.40
N PHE A 74 -2.36 -6.63 -2.72
CA PHE A 74 -1.30 -6.36 -1.75
C PHE A 74 0.06 -6.70 -2.31
N ILE A 75 0.98 -5.76 -2.20
CA ILE A 75 2.37 -5.90 -2.63
C ILE A 75 3.27 -5.58 -1.44
N ASP A 76 4.21 -6.45 -1.14
CA ASP A 76 5.21 -6.26 -0.11
C ASP A 76 6.62 -6.51 -0.64
N SER A 77 7.60 -6.44 0.24
CA SER A 77 9.02 -6.63 -0.10
C SER A 77 9.35 -8.03 -0.67
N LYS A 78 8.47 -9.00 -0.49
CA LYS A 78 8.62 -10.37 -1.01
C LYS A 78 8.00 -10.52 -2.40
N SER A 79 7.21 -9.56 -2.81
CA SER A 79 6.54 -9.56 -4.12
C SER A 79 7.55 -9.26 -5.22
N LYS A 80 7.39 -9.94 -6.34
CA LYS A 80 8.12 -9.60 -7.56
C LYS A 80 7.23 -8.77 -8.45
N LEU A 81 7.57 -7.52 -8.66
CA LEU A 81 6.81 -6.60 -9.49
C LEU A 81 6.63 -7.11 -10.92
N SER A 82 7.63 -7.81 -11.45
CA SER A 82 7.58 -8.42 -12.78
C SER A 82 6.55 -9.54 -12.93
N ASN A 83 6.12 -10.15 -11.83
CA ASN A 83 5.13 -11.24 -11.84
C ASN A 83 3.69 -10.73 -11.74
N LEU A 84 3.50 -9.44 -11.59
CA LEU A 84 2.15 -8.86 -11.53
C LEU A 84 1.50 -8.93 -12.91
N VAL A 85 0.28 -9.41 -12.93
CA VAL A 85 -0.51 -9.48 -14.15
C VAL A 85 -0.75 -8.06 -14.66
N SER A 86 -0.56 -7.87 -15.97
CA SER A 86 -0.87 -6.61 -16.61
C SER A 86 -2.39 -6.42 -16.63
N LEU A 87 -2.91 -5.76 -15.61
CA LEU A 87 -4.29 -5.30 -15.54
C LEU A 87 -4.29 -3.80 -15.78
N ASP A 88 -5.43 -3.30 -16.27
CA ASP A 88 -5.59 -1.86 -16.44
C ASP A 88 -5.56 -1.14 -15.10
N PHE A 89 -6.21 -1.72 -14.09
CA PHE A 89 -6.21 -1.20 -12.72
C PHE A 89 -6.58 -2.29 -11.71
N TYR A 90 -6.34 -1.97 -10.45
CA TYR A 90 -6.85 -2.72 -9.28
C TYR A 90 -7.83 -1.85 -8.51
N GLU A 91 -8.84 -2.43 -7.89
CA GLU A 91 -9.84 -1.67 -7.12
C GLU A 91 -9.20 -0.91 -5.95
N LEU A 92 -8.26 -1.54 -5.27
CA LEU A 92 -7.38 -0.92 -4.27
C LEU A 92 -6.01 -1.55 -4.35
N LEU A 93 -4.99 -0.73 -4.50
CA LEU A 93 -3.59 -1.19 -4.47
C LEU A 93 -2.96 -0.78 -3.15
N VAL A 94 -2.45 -1.75 -2.41
CA VAL A 94 -1.73 -1.53 -1.14
C VAL A 94 -0.30 -2.02 -1.30
N ILE A 95 0.65 -1.13 -1.05
CA ILE A 95 2.08 -1.41 -1.15
C ILE A 95 2.71 -1.20 0.22
N ASP A 96 3.20 -2.26 0.83
CA ASP A 96 3.89 -2.20 2.12
C ASP A 96 5.40 -2.20 1.94
N ASP A 97 6.09 -1.41 2.74
CA ASP A 97 7.55 -1.31 2.75
C ASP A 97 8.14 -0.95 1.37
N LEU A 98 7.71 0.17 0.82
CA LEU A 98 8.22 0.69 -0.46
C LEU A 98 9.75 0.73 -0.51
N ASP A 99 10.37 1.16 0.56
CA ASP A 99 11.83 1.29 0.67
C ASP A 99 12.58 -0.05 0.55
N LYS A 100 11.91 -1.16 0.81
CA LYS A 100 12.47 -2.51 0.64
C LYS A 100 12.10 -3.17 -0.69
N LEU A 101 11.07 -2.67 -1.34
CA LEU A 101 10.56 -3.25 -2.59
C LEU A 101 11.41 -2.86 -3.79
N ILE A 102 11.91 -1.62 -3.80
CA ILE A 102 12.68 -1.07 -4.91
C ILE A 102 14.14 -1.49 -4.79
N SER A 103 14.63 -2.30 -5.73
CA SER A 103 16.02 -2.75 -5.77
C SER A 103 16.70 -2.56 -7.14
N SER A 104 15.95 -2.20 -8.16
CA SER A 104 16.46 -2.03 -9.52
C SER A 104 15.69 -0.96 -10.27
N LYS A 105 16.27 -0.50 -11.39
CA LYS A 105 15.60 0.42 -12.31
C LYS A 105 14.31 -0.20 -12.88
N GLN A 106 14.32 -1.50 -13.13
CA GLN A 106 13.14 -2.20 -13.62
C GLN A 106 12.02 -2.20 -12.58
N ASP A 107 12.33 -2.33 -11.30
CA ASP A 107 11.35 -2.22 -10.23
C ASP A 107 10.71 -0.83 -10.21
N GLU A 108 11.52 0.22 -10.38
CA GLU A 108 11.02 1.60 -10.44
C GLU A 108 10.05 1.80 -11.62
N GLU A 109 10.39 1.28 -12.78
CA GLU A 109 9.55 1.38 -13.99
C GLU A 109 8.25 0.60 -13.81
N SER A 110 8.32 -0.60 -13.27
CA SER A 110 7.13 -1.44 -13.01
C SER A 110 6.21 -0.76 -12.00
N LEU A 111 6.76 -0.23 -10.93
CA LEU A 111 6.00 0.48 -9.91
C LEU A 111 5.36 1.76 -10.46
N PHE A 112 6.11 2.52 -11.25
CA PHE A 112 5.59 3.72 -11.91
C PHE A 112 4.38 3.39 -12.79
N ASN A 113 4.47 2.33 -13.58
CA ASN A 113 3.38 1.91 -14.44
C ASN A 113 2.13 1.50 -13.65
N LEU A 114 2.31 0.77 -12.55
CA LEU A 114 1.21 0.38 -11.68
C LEU A 114 0.50 1.60 -11.09
N ILE A 115 1.25 2.51 -10.52
CA ILE A 115 0.70 3.73 -9.91
C ILE A 115 0.03 4.61 -10.96
N ASN A 116 0.65 4.75 -12.12
CA ASN A 116 0.11 5.56 -13.20
C ASN A 116 -1.23 5.02 -13.71
N ASN A 117 -1.35 3.70 -13.83
CA ASN A 117 -2.61 3.06 -14.20
C ASN A 117 -3.69 3.33 -13.16
N GLN A 118 -3.36 3.23 -11.87
CA GLN A 118 -4.30 3.54 -10.79
C GLN A 118 -4.81 4.98 -10.89
N ILE A 119 -3.91 5.93 -11.11
CA ILE A 119 -4.26 7.34 -11.28
C ILE A 119 -5.14 7.54 -12.52
N LEU A 120 -4.77 6.92 -13.62
CA LEU A 120 -5.50 7.03 -14.89
C LEU A 120 -6.95 6.55 -14.76
N TYR A 121 -7.17 5.44 -14.08
CA TYR A 121 -8.49 4.86 -13.86
C TYR A 121 -9.17 5.35 -12.58
N LYS A 122 -8.59 6.34 -11.90
CA LYS A 122 -9.12 6.95 -10.67
C LYS A 122 -9.38 5.92 -9.56
N LYS A 123 -8.40 5.04 -9.38
CA LYS A 123 -8.43 4.02 -8.33
C LYS A 123 -7.41 4.33 -7.23
N PRO A 124 -7.74 4.03 -5.97
CA PRO A 124 -6.90 4.40 -4.84
C PRO A 124 -5.64 3.55 -4.73
N VAL A 125 -4.60 4.17 -4.16
CA VAL A 125 -3.34 3.52 -3.80
C VAL A 125 -2.96 3.93 -2.39
N VAL A 126 -2.56 2.97 -1.57
CA VAL A 126 -1.99 3.20 -0.24
C VAL A 126 -0.60 2.60 -0.19
N ILE A 127 0.37 3.40 0.18
CA ILE A 127 1.78 3.01 0.20
C ILE A 127 2.37 3.31 1.57
N SER A 128 3.08 2.36 2.15
CA SER A 128 3.86 2.58 3.36
C SER A 128 5.36 2.59 3.08
N SER A 129 6.10 3.37 3.84
CA SER A 129 7.56 3.41 3.76
C SER A 129 8.17 3.78 5.12
N SER A 130 9.30 3.19 5.45
CA SER A 130 10.10 3.57 6.61
C SER A 130 11.07 4.69 6.31
N LYS A 131 11.23 5.04 5.03
CA LYS A 131 12.09 6.13 4.56
C LYS A 131 11.28 7.14 3.77
N ASP A 132 11.68 8.41 3.86
CA ASP A 132 11.20 9.43 2.94
C ASP A 132 11.49 9.02 1.49
N VAL A 133 10.61 9.38 0.56
CA VAL A 133 10.79 9.09 -0.86
C VAL A 133 12.17 9.57 -1.36
N ASN A 134 12.60 10.73 -0.89
CA ASN A 134 13.89 11.30 -1.27
C ASN A 134 15.08 10.45 -0.78
N ASP A 135 14.89 9.63 0.23
CA ASP A 135 15.93 8.76 0.81
C ASP A 135 15.84 7.31 0.32
N CYS A 136 14.87 6.99 -0.52
CA CYS A 136 14.70 5.64 -1.08
C CYS A 136 15.65 5.32 -2.24
N GLY A 137 16.42 6.30 -2.69
CA GLY A 137 17.35 6.11 -3.81
C GLY A 137 16.66 5.99 -5.17
N ILE A 138 15.44 6.47 -5.30
CA ILE A 138 14.67 6.44 -6.55
C ILE A 138 15.31 7.38 -7.56
N GLN A 139 15.67 6.86 -8.73
CA GLN A 139 16.29 7.62 -9.80
C GLN A 139 15.27 8.11 -10.83
N LEU A 140 14.17 7.41 -10.99
CA LEU A 140 13.09 7.81 -11.90
C LEU A 140 12.32 8.98 -11.27
N LYS A 141 12.58 10.20 -11.73
CA LYS A 141 11.96 11.42 -11.19
C LYS A 141 10.43 11.40 -11.29
N ASP A 142 9.89 10.83 -12.36
CA ASP A 142 8.45 10.72 -12.53
C ASP A 142 7.80 9.84 -11.44
N LEU A 143 8.50 8.80 -11.01
CA LEU A 143 8.03 7.96 -9.90
C LEU A 143 8.01 8.75 -8.60
N SER A 144 9.11 9.43 -8.26
CA SER A 144 9.17 10.27 -7.06
C SER A 144 8.07 11.33 -7.06
N SER A 145 7.83 11.98 -8.19
CA SER A 145 6.78 12.99 -8.33
C SER A 145 5.39 12.41 -8.09
N ARG A 146 5.13 11.22 -8.61
CA ARG A 146 3.84 10.54 -8.41
C ARG A 146 3.63 10.15 -6.95
N LEU A 147 4.64 9.59 -6.31
CA LEU A 147 4.58 9.20 -4.89
C LEU A 147 4.28 10.39 -3.97
N LEU A 148 4.72 11.58 -4.34
CA LEU A 148 4.55 12.80 -3.54
C LEU A 148 3.35 13.65 -4.00
N SER A 149 2.54 13.18 -4.95
CA SER A 149 1.57 14.03 -5.65
C SER A 149 0.25 14.27 -4.92
N ASP A 150 -0.07 13.50 -3.90
CA ASP A 150 -1.36 13.59 -3.22
C ASP A 150 -1.16 13.65 -1.70
N LYS A 151 -1.74 12.77 -0.92
CA LYS A 151 -1.72 12.84 0.53
C LYS A 151 -0.52 12.10 1.12
N ILE A 152 0.18 12.77 2.03
CA ILE A 152 1.32 12.22 2.76
C ILE A 152 1.03 12.34 4.25
N PHE A 153 1.12 11.20 4.95
CA PHE A 153 0.96 11.15 6.39
C PHE A 153 2.23 10.60 7.04
N THR A 154 2.59 11.16 8.17
CA THR A 154 3.60 10.58 9.05
C THR A 154 2.87 9.92 10.20
N ILE A 155 3.08 8.61 10.38
CA ILE A 155 2.49 7.90 11.50
C ILE A 155 3.32 8.13 12.76
N SER A 156 2.65 8.56 13.81
CA SER A 156 3.29 8.78 15.10
C SER A 156 3.51 7.43 15.80
N ASP A 157 4.62 7.31 16.50
CA ASP A 157 4.88 6.14 17.35
C ASP A 157 3.82 6.07 18.46
N LEU A 158 3.45 4.87 18.75
CA LEU A 158 2.46 4.59 19.81
C LEU A 158 3.06 4.69 21.19
#